data_0d4e5bc4dbbda2d2de77930b65c2896c
#
_entry.id   0d4e5bc4dbbda2d2de77930b65c2896c
#
_cell.length_a   1.000
_cell.length_b   1.000
_cell.length_c   1.000
_cell.angle_alpha   90.00
_cell.angle_beta   90.00
_cell.angle_gamma   90.00
#
_symmetry.space_group_name_H-M   'P 1'
#
loop_
_entity.id
_entity.type
_entity.pdbx_description
1 polymer ?
#
loop_
_entity_poly.entity_id
_entity_poly.type
_entity_poly.pdbx_seq_one_letter_code
_entity_poly.pdbx_strand_id
1 'polypeptide(L)'
;TSFSMHILFPLSSTAIVIIAILQATPAFQSLQISPITFFIQTIPYNLYALLAMMLVIITSFSSREVPALRKASDSALILSTEDGVPEEQRGAAHPLDFALLVFPLPVVATGLFLLPLLLQPDMNLSTLLAQGDISMALLWSLALMLIGALLFFWLARGFALSSLWRWSGRGALQILPVCLILTFGWTFGLLMNLDLDTQAVVSNVFGHLFIGSSLIPVLFFILSAVTAALIGCPWSSLALLLPIVLHAGLQINTEQSWLVLCGAAAISGVVLGDQISPISDLSILTASSLGISPVQHASTQILLVAVTALSALLGFVLLGIGQSLLLVIGITLLVELTLFRLVTQA
;
A
#
# COMPACT_ATOMS: atom_id res chain seq x y z
N THR A 1 6.06 -4.89 -4.81
CA THR A 1 6.23 -5.21 -3.36
C THR A 1 6.45 -4.00 -2.47
N SER A 2 6.78 -2.81 -3.00
CA SER A 2 6.93 -1.57 -2.20
C SER A 2 5.66 -1.25 -1.42
N PHE A 3 4.49 -1.35 -2.05
CA PHE A 3 3.21 -1.11 -1.40
C PHE A 3 2.90 -2.12 -0.28
N SER A 4 3.28 -3.39 -0.45
CA SER A 4 3.18 -4.41 0.61
C SER A 4 3.96 -3.99 1.87
N MET A 5 5.16 -3.45 1.69
CA MET A 5 5.99 -2.97 2.80
C MET A 5 5.37 -1.77 3.51
N HIS A 6 4.78 -0.84 2.76
CA HIS A 6 4.12 0.34 3.34
C HIS A 6 2.92 -0.03 4.22
N ILE A 7 2.17 -1.06 3.87
CA ILE A 7 1.02 -1.54 4.67
C ILE A 7 1.46 -2.22 5.96
N LEU A 8 2.60 -2.92 5.94
CA LEU A 8 3.12 -3.60 7.12
C LEU A 8 3.81 -2.65 8.10
N PHE A 9 4.12 -1.40 7.68
CA PHE A 9 4.81 -0.44 8.51
C PHE A 9 3.86 0.65 9.03
N PRO A 10 3.60 0.69 10.35
CA PRO A 10 2.58 1.56 10.95
C PRO A 10 2.86 3.07 10.86
N LEU A 11 4.07 3.46 10.53
CA LEU A 11 4.48 4.87 10.33
C LEU A 11 4.58 5.26 8.85
N SER A 12 4.00 4.46 7.95
CA SER A 12 3.99 4.75 6.52
C SER A 12 2.90 5.76 6.14
N SER A 13 3.06 6.38 4.97
CA SER A 13 2.01 7.22 4.38
C SER A 13 0.70 6.44 4.16
N THR A 14 0.80 5.14 3.88
CA THR A 14 -0.35 4.25 3.72
C THR A 14 -1.12 4.09 5.02
N ALA A 15 -0.42 3.91 6.14
CA ALA A 15 -1.05 3.82 7.46
C ALA A 15 -1.88 5.07 7.75
N ILE A 16 -1.35 6.26 7.43
CA ILE A 16 -2.03 7.53 7.66
C ILE A 16 -3.30 7.64 6.83
N VAL A 17 -3.25 7.25 5.55
CA VAL A 17 -4.44 7.25 4.68
C VAL A 17 -5.49 6.28 5.21
N ILE A 18 -5.11 5.07 5.61
CA ILE A 18 -6.04 4.08 6.19
C ILE A 18 -6.65 4.62 7.48
N ILE A 19 -5.86 5.21 8.36
CA ILE A 19 -6.34 5.83 9.61
C ILE A 19 -7.34 6.95 9.30
N ALA A 20 -7.05 7.81 8.32
CA ALA A 20 -7.95 8.89 7.91
C ALA A 20 -9.28 8.35 7.34
N ILE A 21 -9.23 7.29 6.53
CA ILE A 21 -10.43 6.62 6.00
C ILE A 21 -11.25 6.03 7.16
N LEU A 22 -10.61 5.36 8.12
CA LEU A 22 -11.28 4.79 9.28
C LEU A 22 -11.96 5.88 10.13
N GLN A 23 -11.28 7.02 10.37
CA GLN A 23 -11.84 8.15 11.08
C GLN A 23 -13.07 8.76 10.39
N ALA A 24 -13.05 8.80 9.06
CA ALA A 24 -14.14 9.31 8.25
C ALA A 24 -15.31 8.32 8.09
N THR A 25 -15.13 7.05 8.50
CA THR A 25 -16.14 6.00 8.32
C THR A 25 -17.11 5.95 9.48
N PRO A 26 -18.42 6.28 9.32
CA PRO A 26 -19.41 6.27 10.40
C PRO A 26 -19.55 4.91 11.09
N ALA A 27 -19.53 3.83 10.31
CA ALA A 27 -19.57 2.47 10.82
C ALA A 27 -18.40 2.15 11.78
N PHE A 28 -17.23 2.72 11.54
CA PHE A 28 -16.06 2.55 12.39
C PHE A 28 -16.19 3.34 13.71
N GLN A 29 -16.79 4.53 13.66
CA GLN A 29 -16.96 5.38 14.87
C GLN A 29 -17.82 4.71 15.95
N SER A 30 -18.71 3.79 15.55
CA SER A 30 -19.55 3.02 16.48
C SER A 30 -18.76 2.00 17.31
N LEU A 31 -17.53 1.64 16.89
CA LEU A 31 -16.73 0.58 17.52
C LEU A 31 -15.95 1.01 18.76
N GLN A 32 -15.87 2.31 19.04
CA GLN A 32 -15.09 2.88 20.17
C GLN A 32 -13.62 2.42 20.23
N ILE A 33 -13.05 2.08 19.08
CA ILE A 33 -11.66 1.63 18.93
C ILE A 33 -10.87 2.76 18.26
N SER A 34 -9.64 2.98 18.73
CA SER A 34 -8.74 3.93 18.05
C SER A 34 -8.38 3.42 16.64
N PRO A 35 -8.46 4.26 15.60
CA PRO A 35 -8.14 3.88 14.22
C PRO A 35 -6.73 3.30 14.05
N ILE A 36 -5.76 3.84 14.79
CA ILE A 36 -4.38 3.34 14.78
C ILE A 36 -4.30 1.94 15.41
N THR A 37 -5.02 1.68 16.50
CA THR A 37 -5.07 0.36 17.13
C THR A 37 -5.68 -0.66 16.19
N PHE A 38 -6.78 -0.32 15.53
CA PHE A 38 -7.40 -1.18 14.52
C PHE A 38 -6.43 -1.49 13.38
N PHE A 39 -5.78 -0.47 12.83
CA PHE A 39 -4.80 -0.65 11.76
C PHE A 39 -3.65 -1.58 12.19
N ILE A 40 -3.05 -1.36 13.37
CA ILE A 40 -1.98 -2.23 13.89
C ILE A 40 -2.46 -3.68 14.02
N GLN A 41 -3.69 -3.88 14.47
CA GLN A 41 -4.29 -5.22 14.56
C GLN A 41 -4.51 -5.88 13.20
N THR A 42 -4.70 -5.11 12.11
CA THR A 42 -4.83 -5.69 10.76
C THR A 42 -3.49 -6.17 10.21
N ILE A 43 -2.34 -5.66 10.68
CA ILE A 43 -1.01 -5.98 10.12
C ILE A 43 -0.74 -7.49 10.07
N PRO A 44 -0.90 -8.26 11.14
CA PRO A 44 -0.62 -9.71 11.12
C PRO A 44 -1.62 -10.50 10.26
N TYR A 45 -2.79 -9.94 9.96
CA TYR A 45 -3.80 -10.53 9.09
C TYR A 45 -3.68 -10.09 7.63
N ASN A 46 -2.77 -9.17 7.30
CA ASN A 46 -2.49 -8.78 5.91
C ASN A 46 -1.68 -9.85 5.19
N LEU A 47 -2.32 -11.03 4.98
CA LEU A 47 -1.64 -12.24 4.51
C LEU A 47 -0.94 -12.02 3.17
N TYR A 48 -1.60 -11.35 2.21
CA TYR A 48 -0.98 -11.12 0.90
C TYR A 48 0.29 -10.28 1.01
N ALA A 49 0.29 -9.21 1.81
CA ALA A 49 1.45 -8.36 1.99
C ALA A 49 2.62 -9.09 2.69
N LEU A 50 2.31 -9.90 3.72
CA LEU A 50 3.29 -10.73 4.42
C LEU A 50 3.92 -11.78 3.50
N LEU A 51 3.10 -12.52 2.76
CA LEU A 51 3.55 -13.54 1.82
C LEU A 51 4.35 -12.92 0.67
N ALA A 52 3.90 -11.80 0.09
CA ALA A 52 4.65 -11.09 -0.95
C ALA A 52 6.04 -10.66 -0.48
N MET A 53 6.17 -10.19 0.76
CA MET A 53 7.49 -9.87 1.35
C MET A 53 8.35 -11.11 1.55
N MET A 54 7.76 -12.20 2.02
CA MET A 54 8.49 -13.48 2.17
C MET A 54 8.94 -14.01 0.81
N LEU A 55 8.09 -13.92 -0.23
CA LEU A 55 8.46 -14.33 -1.58
C LEU A 55 9.64 -13.52 -2.12
N VAL A 56 9.71 -12.20 -1.88
CA VAL A 56 10.86 -11.37 -2.25
C VAL A 56 12.13 -11.85 -1.56
N ILE A 57 12.06 -12.14 -0.27
CA ILE A 57 13.21 -12.67 0.48
C ILE A 57 13.64 -14.01 -0.13
N ILE A 58 12.71 -14.93 -0.36
CA ILE A 58 12.98 -16.24 -0.94
C ILE A 58 13.61 -16.11 -2.33
N THR A 59 13.06 -15.27 -3.21
CA THR A 59 13.61 -15.05 -4.55
C THR A 59 14.99 -14.42 -4.52
N SER A 60 15.25 -13.51 -3.57
CA SER A 60 16.56 -12.85 -3.42
C SER A 60 17.69 -13.81 -3.00
N PHE A 61 17.36 -14.84 -2.23
CA PHE A 61 18.33 -15.86 -1.81
C PHE A 61 18.29 -17.14 -2.68
N SER A 62 17.34 -17.23 -3.61
CA SER A 62 17.23 -18.37 -4.51
C SER A 62 18.05 -18.14 -5.77
N SER A 63 18.81 -19.15 -6.18
CA SER A 63 19.44 -19.16 -7.50
C SER A 63 18.47 -19.50 -8.64
N ARG A 64 17.18 -19.69 -8.32
CA ARG A 64 16.13 -20.04 -9.27
C ARG A 64 15.44 -18.79 -9.78
N GLU A 65 15.40 -18.66 -11.09
CA GLU A 65 14.72 -17.56 -11.77
C GLU A 65 13.40 -18.04 -12.37
N VAL A 66 12.39 -17.17 -12.32
CA VAL A 66 11.13 -17.41 -13.03
C VAL A 66 11.39 -17.21 -14.52
N PRO A 67 10.96 -18.14 -15.41
CA PRO A 67 11.25 -18.07 -16.85
C PRO A 67 10.84 -16.75 -17.50
N ALA A 68 9.74 -16.13 -17.05
CA ALA A 68 9.29 -14.83 -17.54
C ALA A 68 10.25 -13.67 -17.19
N LEU A 69 10.83 -13.71 -15.98
CA LEU A 69 11.82 -12.72 -15.54
C LEU A 69 13.14 -12.88 -16.29
N ARG A 70 13.59 -14.12 -16.48
CA ARG A 70 14.78 -14.43 -17.26
C ARG A 70 14.68 -13.91 -18.70
N LYS A 71 13.54 -14.19 -19.37
CA LYS A 71 13.29 -13.70 -20.73
C LYS A 71 13.24 -12.17 -20.79
N ALA A 72 12.68 -11.52 -19.80
CA ALA A 72 12.64 -10.05 -19.72
C ALA A 72 14.05 -9.47 -19.47
N SER A 73 14.85 -10.10 -18.61
CA SER A 73 16.25 -9.72 -18.35
C SER A 73 17.12 -9.84 -19.60
N ASP A 74 17.00 -10.96 -20.33
CA ASP A 74 17.72 -11.19 -21.58
C ASP A 74 17.34 -10.14 -22.63
N SER A 75 16.05 -9.79 -22.73
CA SER A 75 15.57 -8.75 -23.66
C SER A 75 16.06 -7.35 -23.26
N ALA A 76 16.11 -7.04 -22.00
CA ALA A 76 16.62 -5.77 -21.48
C ALA A 76 18.14 -5.63 -21.70
N LEU A 77 18.89 -6.72 -21.60
CA LEU A 77 20.32 -6.74 -21.88
C LEU A 77 20.60 -6.44 -23.38
N ILE A 78 19.78 -6.98 -24.27
CA ILE A 78 19.91 -6.74 -25.72
C ILE A 78 19.62 -5.25 -26.04
N LEU A 79 18.55 -4.68 -25.46
CA LEU A 79 18.20 -3.27 -25.65
C LEU A 79 19.26 -2.33 -25.07
N SER A 80 19.87 -2.66 -23.93
CA SER A 80 20.93 -1.86 -23.32
C SER A 80 22.25 -1.87 -24.11
N THR A 81 22.43 -2.82 -25.01
CA THR A 81 23.59 -2.89 -25.91
C THR A 81 23.37 -2.16 -27.25
N GLU A 82 22.10 -1.99 -27.66
CA GLU A 82 21.79 -1.29 -28.93
C GLU A 82 21.55 0.23 -28.74
N ASP A 83 20.87 0.62 -27.65
CA ASP A 83 20.68 2.03 -27.30
C ASP A 83 21.58 2.37 -26.11
N GLY A 84 22.86 2.54 -26.39
CA GLY A 84 23.81 3.01 -25.37
C GLY A 84 23.32 4.32 -24.75
N VAL A 85 22.73 4.23 -23.54
CA VAL A 85 22.58 5.42 -22.70
C VAL A 85 23.97 6.03 -22.58
N PRO A 86 24.19 7.26 -23.06
CA PRO A 86 25.50 7.87 -23.03
C PRO A 86 26.09 7.77 -21.63
N GLU A 87 27.29 7.24 -21.52
CA GLU A 87 28.03 7.06 -20.26
C GLU A 87 28.19 8.38 -19.50
N GLU A 88 28.04 9.50 -20.19
CA GLU A 88 28.02 10.86 -19.65
C GLU A 88 26.86 11.14 -18.67
N GLN A 89 25.78 10.37 -18.66
CA GLN A 89 24.69 10.53 -17.69
C GLN A 89 24.86 9.66 -16.43
N ARG A 90 25.82 8.76 -16.39
CA ARG A 90 26.26 8.10 -15.16
C ARG A 90 27.24 9.02 -14.41
N GLY A 91 26.77 10.14 -13.95
CA GLY A 91 27.51 10.96 -13.00
C GLY A 91 27.95 10.06 -11.84
N ALA A 92 29.25 10.05 -11.55
CA ALA A 92 29.78 9.31 -10.41
C ALA A 92 28.92 9.65 -9.18
N ALA A 93 28.34 8.63 -8.53
CA ALA A 93 27.49 8.82 -7.35
C ALA A 93 28.31 9.58 -6.30
N HIS A 94 27.90 10.80 -6.00
CA HIS A 94 28.55 11.62 -5.00
C HIS A 94 28.08 11.16 -3.62
N PRO A 95 28.95 11.04 -2.60
CA PRO A 95 28.54 10.61 -1.27
C PRO A 95 27.39 11.44 -0.67
N LEU A 96 27.22 12.69 -1.10
CA LEU A 96 26.07 13.54 -0.76
C LEU A 96 24.75 13.06 -1.37
N ASP A 97 24.77 12.26 -2.44
CA ASP A 97 23.53 11.71 -3.05
C ASP A 97 22.93 10.63 -2.14
N PHE A 98 23.78 9.87 -1.44
CA PHE A 98 23.34 8.93 -0.40
C PHE A 98 22.75 9.67 0.81
N ALA A 99 23.35 10.79 1.20
CA ALA A 99 22.81 11.61 2.29
C ALA A 99 21.41 12.14 1.98
N LEU A 100 21.12 12.49 0.71
CA LEU A 100 19.79 12.90 0.27
C LEU A 100 18.74 11.80 0.35
N LEU A 101 19.13 10.53 0.19
CA LEU A 101 18.23 9.39 0.35
C LEU A 101 17.87 9.16 1.82
N VAL A 102 18.83 9.35 2.74
CA VAL A 102 18.66 9.09 4.16
C VAL A 102 18.10 10.30 4.91
N PHE A 103 18.42 11.52 4.50
CA PHE A 103 18.02 12.78 5.15
C PHE A 103 16.51 12.94 5.38
N PRO A 104 15.59 12.54 4.48
CA PRO A 104 14.16 12.65 4.69
C PRO A 104 13.65 11.90 5.93
N LEU A 105 14.21 10.73 6.22
CA LEU A 105 13.75 9.87 7.31
C LEU A 105 13.84 10.51 8.69
N PRO A 106 15.02 11.02 9.15
CA PRO A 106 15.12 11.69 10.45
C PRO A 106 14.33 13.01 10.50
N VAL A 107 14.19 13.73 9.38
CA VAL A 107 13.43 14.98 9.36
C VAL A 107 11.94 14.73 9.54
N VAL A 108 11.39 13.73 8.85
CA VAL A 108 10.00 13.33 9.02
C VAL A 108 9.75 12.76 10.41
N ALA A 109 10.65 11.93 10.93
CA ALA A 109 10.53 11.39 12.28
C ALA A 109 10.60 12.50 13.34
N THR A 110 11.53 13.44 13.20
CA THR A 110 11.67 14.60 14.10
C THR A 110 10.42 15.47 14.07
N GLY A 111 9.92 15.80 12.88
CA GLY A 111 8.70 16.60 12.75
C GLY A 111 7.45 15.90 13.25
N LEU A 112 7.36 14.57 13.07
CA LEU A 112 6.21 13.80 13.50
C LEU A 112 6.15 13.63 15.02
N PHE A 113 7.29 13.43 15.67
CA PHE A 113 7.35 13.11 17.11
C PHE A 113 7.82 14.28 17.95
N LEU A 114 8.90 14.96 17.55
CA LEU A 114 9.51 16.01 18.36
C LEU A 114 8.76 17.33 18.28
N LEU A 115 8.29 17.71 17.09
CA LEU A 115 7.61 19.00 16.91
C LEU A 115 6.31 19.13 17.71
N PRO A 116 5.40 18.14 17.71
CA PRO A 116 4.20 18.19 18.58
C PRO A 116 4.53 18.20 20.06
N LEU A 117 5.54 17.44 20.50
CA LEU A 117 5.98 17.42 21.91
C LEU A 117 6.60 18.75 22.34
N LEU A 118 7.27 19.46 21.44
CA LEU A 118 7.82 20.80 21.72
C LEU A 118 6.73 21.89 21.75
N LEU A 119 5.71 21.77 20.88
CA LEU A 119 4.62 22.73 20.81
C LEU A 119 3.59 22.55 21.91
N GLN A 120 3.47 21.34 22.46
CA GLN A 120 2.52 20.97 23.54
C GLN A 120 3.26 20.21 24.64
N PRO A 121 3.93 20.90 25.57
CA PRO A 121 4.77 20.29 26.61
C PRO A 121 4.02 19.32 27.54
N ASP A 122 2.70 19.47 27.64
CA ASP A 122 1.84 18.63 28.47
C ASP A 122 1.46 17.29 27.78
N MET A 123 1.83 17.11 26.52
CA MET A 123 1.60 15.86 25.78
C MET A 123 2.73 14.84 25.99
N ASN A 124 2.35 13.63 26.41
CA ASN A 124 3.24 12.49 26.39
C ASN A 124 3.16 11.76 25.02
N LEU A 125 4.19 10.99 24.67
CA LEU A 125 4.20 10.23 23.41
C LEU A 125 2.97 9.33 23.25
N SER A 126 2.48 8.72 24.33
CA SER A 126 1.27 7.89 24.33
C SER A 126 0.00 8.69 24.03
N THR A 127 -0.13 9.91 24.57
CA THR A 127 -1.26 10.80 24.30
C THR A 127 -1.18 11.38 22.90
N LEU A 128 0.02 11.67 22.39
CA LEU A 128 0.22 12.10 21.00
C LEU A 128 -0.26 11.03 20.02
N LEU A 129 0.12 9.76 20.22
CA LEU A 129 -0.29 8.65 19.36
C LEU A 129 -1.77 8.30 19.47
N ALA A 130 -2.40 8.57 20.62
CA ALA A 130 -3.81 8.25 20.86
C ALA A 130 -4.78 9.39 20.49
N GLN A 131 -4.38 10.64 20.67
CA GLN A 131 -5.26 11.81 20.56
C GLN A 131 -4.68 12.94 19.70
N GLY A 132 -3.41 12.88 19.32
CA GLY A 132 -2.74 13.89 18.51
C GLY A 132 -3.28 13.96 17.08
N ASP A 133 -3.33 15.15 16.52
CA ASP A 133 -3.59 15.34 15.08
C ASP A 133 -2.34 14.97 14.28
N ILE A 134 -2.16 13.64 14.09
CA ILE A 134 -1.02 13.06 13.36
C ILE A 134 -0.99 13.61 11.93
N SER A 135 -2.14 13.92 11.32
CA SER A 135 -2.22 14.43 9.96
C SER A 135 -1.58 15.81 9.84
N MET A 136 -1.86 16.71 10.81
CA MET A 136 -1.24 18.03 10.86
C MET A 136 0.26 17.96 11.17
N ALA A 137 0.66 17.12 12.12
CA ALA A 137 2.07 16.92 12.43
C ALA A 137 2.86 16.41 11.20
N LEU A 138 2.27 15.48 10.44
CA LEU A 138 2.86 14.98 9.22
C LEU A 138 2.98 16.06 8.13
N LEU A 139 1.92 16.85 7.94
CA LEU A 139 1.92 17.95 6.95
C LEU A 139 3.05 18.94 7.25
N TRP A 140 3.22 19.36 8.50
CA TRP A 140 4.32 20.24 8.90
C TRP A 140 5.69 19.58 8.73
N SER A 141 5.81 18.28 9.03
CA SER A 141 7.06 17.51 8.85
C SER A 141 7.47 17.45 7.38
N LEU A 142 6.51 17.16 6.49
CA LEU A 142 6.75 17.12 5.05
C LEU A 142 7.08 18.49 4.48
N ALA A 143 6.41 19.56 4.95
CA ALA A 143 6.73 20.92 4.57
C ALA A 143 8.17 21.32 4.98
N LEU A 144 8.55 20.95 6.21
CA LEU A 144 9.92 21.20 6.72
C LEU A 144 10.96 20.43 5.91
N MET A 145 10.67 19.17 5.57
CA MET A 145 11.52 18.34 4.72
C MET A 145 11.70 18.95 3.33
N LEU A 146 10.61 19.42 2.71
CA LEU A 146 10.67 20.07 1.41
C LEU A 146 11.54 21.34 1.45
N ILE A 147 11.33 22.20 2.45
CA ILE A 147 12.12 23.43 2.65
C ILE A 147 13.60 23.05 2.88
N GLY A 148 13.88 22.09 3.73
CA GLY A 148 15.23 21.60 4.01
C GLY A 148 15.93 21.05 2.75
N ALA A 149 15.23 20.27 1.94
CA ALA A 149 15.74 19.77 0.67
C ALA A 149 16.02 20.89 -0.32
N LEU A 150 15.13 21.86 -0.47
CA LEU A 150 15.32 23.02 -1.34
C LEU A 150 16.53 23.87 -0.90
N LEU A 151 16.67 24.13 0.39
CA LEU A 151 17.81 24.84 0.97
C LEU A 151 19.12 24.07 0.74
N PHE A 152 19.11 22.75 0.92
CA PHE A 152 20.27 21.91 0.68
C PHE A 152 20.72 21.98 -0.79
N PHE A 153 19.79 21.81 -1.74
CA PHE A 153 20.12 21.90 -3.17
C PHE A 153 20.61 23.29 -3.56
N TRP A 154 20.05 24.34 -2.98
CA TRP A 154 20.48 25.71 -3.24
C TRP A 154 21.87 26.00 -2.65
N LEU A 155 22.10 25.68 -1.37
CA LEU A 155 23.34 26.05 -0.66
C LEU A 155 24.48 25.08 -0.92
N ALA A 156 24.24 23.76 -0.89
CA ALA A 156 25.28 22.75 -0.99
C ALA A 156 25.61 22.37 -2.45
N ARG A 157 24.63 22.41 -3.34
CA ARG A 157 24.79 22.01 -4.74
C ARG A 157 24.79 23.18 -5.72
N GLY A 158 24.54 24.41 -5.24
CA GLY A 158 24.60 25.63 -6.07
C GLY A 158 23.53 25.69 -7.17
N PHE A 159 22.42 24.94 -7.05
CA PHE A 159 21.35 25.01 -8.02
C PHE A 159 20.65 26.38 -7.98
N ALA A 160 20.34 26.93 -9.15
CA ALA A 160 19.59 28.18 -9.22
C ALA A 160 18.18 28.00 -8.64
N LEU A 161 17.76 28.96 -7.83
CA LEU A 161 16.44 28.96 -7.16
C LEU A 161 15.29 28.87 -8.19
N SER A 162 15.44 29.46 -9.36
CA SER A 162 14.49 29.36 -10.48
C SER A 162 14.33 27.92 -11.00
N SER A 163 15.40 27.15 -11.00
CA SER A 163 15.38 25.75 -11.42
C SER A 163 14.67 24.89 -10.36
N LEU A 164 14.95 25.12 -9.08
CA LEU A 164 14.29 24.42 -7.97
C LEU A 164 12.78 24.66 -7.96
N TRP A 165 12.34 25.91 -8.14
CA TRP A 165 10.91 26.23 -8.27
C TRP A 165 10.26 25.54 -9.46
N ARG A 166 10.94 25.49 -10.58
CA ARG A 166 10.43 24.84 -11.79
C ARG A 166 10.30 23.34 -11.62
N TRP A 167 11.26 22.70 -10.98
CA TRP A 167 11.20 21.26 -10.69
C TRP A 167 10.13 20.93 -9.66
N SER A 168 10.03 21.71 -8.58
CA SER A 168 8.96 21.55 -7.57
C SER A 168 7.57 21.72 -8.18
N GLY A 169 7.39 22.74 -9.03
CA GLY A 169 6.12 22.96 -9.74
C GLY A 169 5.77 21.82 -10.70
N ARG A 170 6.75 21.27 -11.42
CA ARG A 170 6.52 20.09 -12.28
C ARG A 170 6.14 18.86 -11.44
N GLY A 171 6.85 18.62 -10.34
CA GLY A 171 6.50 17.55 -9.41
C GLY A 171 5.09 17.68 -8.85
N ALA A 172 4.70 18.88 -8.42
CA ALA A 172 3.33 19.15 -7.96
C ALA A 172 2.28 18.89 -9.04
N LEU A 173 2.54 19.31 -10.29
CA LEU A 173 1.64 19.05 -11.40
C LEU A 173 1.52 17.54 -11.74
N GLN A 174 2.59 16.77 -11.57
CA GLN A 174 2.57 15.31 -11.78
C GLN A 174 1.72 14.58 -10.74
N ILE A 175 1.68 15.09 -9.50
CA ILE A 175 0.87 14.49 -8.41
C ILE A 175 -0.58 14.98 -8.44
N LEU A 176 -0.87 16.12 -9.10
CA LEU A 176 -2.21 16.70 -9.15
C LEU A 176 -3.31 15.72 -9.60
N PRO A 177 -3.15 14.90 -10.66
CA PRO A 177 -4.15 13.90 -11.05
C PRO A 177 -4.45 12.91 -9.93
N VAL A 178 -3.43 12.45 -9.20
CA VAL A 178 -3.60 11.54 -8.05
C VAL A 178 -4.41 12.22 -6.94
N CYS A 179 -4.10 13.47 -6.62
CA CYS A 179 -4.86 14.24 -5.62
C CYS A 179 -6.33 14.41 -6.04
N LEU A 180 -6.60 14.67 -7.32
CA LEU A 180 -7.97 14.77 -7.84
C LEU A 180 -8.71 13.43 -7.72
N ILE A 181 -8.08 12.32 -8.10
CA ILE A 181 -8.66 10.99 -7.98
C ILE A 181 -8.99 10.67 -6.51
N LEU A 182 -8.08 10.98 -5.58
CA LEU A 182 -8.32 10.81 -4.14
C LEU A 182 -9.51 11.65 -3.66
N THR A 183 -9.55 12.93 -4.06
CA THR A 183 -10.65 13.85 -3.68
C THR A 183 -11.99 13.33 -4.21
N PHE A 184 -12.04 12.89 -5.47
CA PHE A 184 -13.25 12.31 -6.05
C PHE A 184 -13.61 10.98 -5.37
N GLY A 185 -12.63 10.11 -5.07
CA GLY A 185 -12.86 8.86 -4.35
C GLY A 185 -13.46 9.09 -2.96
N TRP A 186 -12.92 10.05 -2.20
CA TRP A 186 -13.47 10.41 -0.90
C TRP A 186 -14.86 11.05 -0.99
N THR A 187 -15.06 11.96 -1.96
CA THR A 187 -16.38 12.57 -2.20
C THR A 187 -17.39 11.50 -2.59
N PHE A 188 -17.04 10.58 -3.47
CA PHE A 188 -17.89 9.46 -3.85
C PHE A 188 -18.23 8.57 -2.64
N GLY A 189 -17.25 8.24 -1.80
CA GLY A 189 -17.47 7.48 -0.56
C GLY A 189 -18.45 8.19 0.39
N LEU A 190 -18.36 9.52 0.51
CA LEU A 190 -19.29 10.32 1.31
C LEU A 190 -20.72 10.29 0.71
N LEU A 191 -20.87 10.49 -0.60
CA LEU A 191 -22.16 10.45 -1.29
C LEU A 191 -22.81 9.08 -1.17
N MET A 192 -22.04 8.00 -1.30
CA MET A 192 -22.53 6.63 -1.13
C MET A 192 -23.08 6.39 0.27
N ASN A 193 -22.47 6.99 1.31
CA ASN A 193 -22.95 6.86 2.68
C ASN A 193 -24.12 7.77 3.03
N LEU A 194 -24.23 8.96 2.42
CA LEU A 194 -25.23 9.96 2.78
C LEU A 194 -26.52 9.84 1.93
N ASP A 195 -26.38 9.59 0.63
CA ASP A 195 -27.51 9.72 -0.31
C ASP A 195 -28.05 8.37 -0.81
N LEU A 196 -27.25 7.32 -0.86
CA LEU A 196 -27.63 6.04 -1.48
C LEU A 196 -28.03 4.96 -0.49
N ASP A 197 -28.11 5.27 0.81
CA ASP A 197 -28.37 4.29 1.87
C ASP A 197 -27.68 2.94 1.60
N THR A 198 -26.35 3.05 1.39
CA THR A 198 -25.51 1.91 1.03
C THR A 198 -25.66 0.78 2.04
N GLN A 199 -26.09 1.12 3.26
CA GLN A 199 -26.41 0.17 4.32
C GLN A 199 -27.53 -0.79 3.89
N ALA A 200 -28.62 -0.27 3.37
CA ALA A 200 -29.74 -1.09 2.90
C ALA A 200 -29.37 -1.93 1.67
N VAL A 201 -28.61 -1.36 0.74
CA VAL A 201 -28.14 -2.07 -0.45
C VAL A 201 -27.19 -3.20 -0.07
N VAL A 202 -26.21 -2.92 0.78
CA VAL A 202 -25.23 -3.91 1.26
C VAL A 202 -25.93 -5.03 2.04
N SER A 203 -26.82 -4.69 2.98
CA SER A 203 -27.57 -5.69 3.75
C SER A 203 -28.45 -6.58 2.87
N ASN A 204 -29.09 -6.02 1.84
CA ASN A 204 -29.88 -6.79 0.90
C ASN A 204 -29.01 -7.70 0.03
N VAL A 205 -27.91 -7.20 -0.51
CA VAL A 205 -26.99 -8.01 -1.33
C VAL A 205 -26.37 -9.15 -0.51
N PHE A 206 -25.82 -8.84 0.66
CA PHE A 206 -25.18 -9.85 1.50
C PHE A 206 -26.18 -10.78 2.20
N GLY A 207 -27.38 -10.30 2.54
CA GLY A 207 -28.45 -11.12 3.12
C GLY A 207 -29.03 -12.16 2.13
N HIS A 208 -28.94 -11.93 0.83
CA HIS A 208 -29.34 -12.86 -0.23
C HIS A 208 -28.21 -13.75 -0.75
N LEU A 209 -26.94 -13.40 -0.47
CA LEU A 209 -25.82 -14.26 -0.78
C LEU A 209 -25.81 -15.42 0.22
N PHE A 210 -26.17 -16.64 -0.22
CA PHE A 210 -26.04 -17.88 0.53
C PHE A 210 -24.55 -18.29 0.78
N ILE A 211 -23.70 -17.29 1.02
CA ILE A 211 -22.28 -17.50 1.29
C ILE A 211 -22.16 -17.67 2.81
N GLY A 212 -21.61 -18.78 3.23
CA GLY A 212 -21.28 -18.99 4.66
C GLY A 212 -20.37 -17.85 5.17
N SER A 213 -20.60 -17.38 6.38
CA SER A 213 -19.81 -16.28 7.00
C SER A 213 -18.30 -16.49 6.89
N SER A 214 -17.86 -17.75 6.89
CA SER A 214 -16.44 -18.12 6.72
C SER A 214 -15.78 -17.67 5.40
N LEU A 215 -16.56 -17.50 4.33
CA LEU A 215 -16.03 -17.10 3.01
C LEU A 215 -16.09 -15.58 2.76
N ILE A 216 -16.66 -14.82 3.68
CA ILE A 216 -16.78 -13.35 3.54
C ILE A 216 -15.40 -12.65 3.45
N PRO A 217 -14.37 -13.00 4.26
CA PRO A 217 -13.05 -12.40 4.09
C PRO A 217 -12.45 -12.67 2.72
N VAL A 218 -12.68 -13.85 2.15
CA VAL A 218 -12.24 -14.21 0.79
C VAL A 218 -12.93 -13.34 -0.25
N LEU A 219 -14.25 -13.15 -0.12
CA LEU A 219 -15.01 -12.28 -1.00
C LEU A 219 -14.50 -10.84 -0.96
N PHE A 220 -14.24 -10.29 0.23
CA PHE A 220 -13.67 -8.95 0.38
C PHE A 220 -12.28 -8.83 -0.22
N PHE A 221 -11.44 -9.86 -0.06
CA PHE A 221 -10.12 -9.91 -0.69
C PHE A 221 -10.23 -9.86 -2.22
N ILE A 222 -11.06 -10.70 -2.82
CA ILE A 222 -11.23 -10.75 -4.28
C ILE A 222 -11.84 -9.45 -4.82
N LEU A 223 -12.92 -8.96 -4.18
CA LEU A 223 -13.58 -7.72 -4.58
C LEU A 223 -12.61 -6.55 -4.57
N SER A 224 -11.82 -6.45 -3.50
CA SER A 224 -10.82 -5.39 -3.36
C SER A 224 -9.69 -5.51 -4.38
N ALA A 225 -9.26 -6.74 -4.69
CA ALA A 225 -8.23 -6.97 -5.70
C ALA A 225 -8.70 -6.58 -7.10
N VAL A 226 -9.91 -6.99 -7.48
CA VAL A 226 -10.50 -6.64 -8.78
C VAL A 226 -10.71 -5.13 -8.90
N THR A 227 -11.26 -4.50 -7.86
CA THR A 227 -11.50 -3.05 -7.86
C THR A 227 -10.20 -2.26 -7.98
N ALA A 228 -9.17 -2.62 -7.20
CA ALA A 228 -7.88 -1.96 -7.25
C ALA A 228 -7.16 -2.17 -8.59
N ALA A 229 -7.27 -3.35 -9.18
CA ALA A 229 -6.71 -3.63 -10.49
C ALA A 229 -7.36 -2.79 -11.61
N LEU A 230 -8.66 -2.57 -11.52
CA LEU A 230 -9.43 -1.78 -12.51
C LEU A 230 -9.21 -0.27 -12.32
N ILE A 231 -9.16 0.21 -11.09
CA ILE A 231 -8.94 1.65 -10.79
C ILE A 231 -7.48 2.04 -11.03
N GLY A 232 -6.53 1.14 -10.75
CA GLY A 232 -5.09 1.40 -10.84
C GLY A 232 -4.56 2.39 -9.79
N CYS A 233 -5.34 2.68 -8.75
CA CYS A 233 -4.94 3.53 -7.64
C CYS A 233 -5.34 2.89 -6.31
N PRO A 234 -4.38 2.45 -5.50
CA PRO A 234 -4.66 1.77 -4.24
C PRO A 234 -5.37 2.68 -3.23
N TRP A 235 -5.05 3.96 -3.24
CA TRP A 235 -5.65 4.94 -2.32
C TRP A 235 -7.15 5.12 -2.55
N SER A 236 -7.55 5.30 -3.81
CA SER A 236 -8.96 5.43 -4.20
C SER A 236 -9.73 4.14 -3.92
N SER A 237 -9.09 3.00 -4.16
CA SER A 237 -9.69 1.69 -3.90
C SER A 237 -9.91 1.45 -2.40
N LEU A 238 -8.94 1.83 -1.55
CA LEU A 238 -9.09 1.79 -0.10
C LEU A 238 -10.19 2.74 0.40
N ALA A 239 -10.20 3.98 -0.11
CA ALA A 239 -11.20 4.98 0.27
C ALA A 239 -12.63 4.54 -0.07
N LEU A 240 -12.79 3.84 -1.19
CA LEU A 240 -14.07 3.30 -1.61
C LEU A 240 -14.47 2.05 -0.83
N LEU A 241 -13.57 1.07 -0.74
CA LEU A 241 -13.93 -0.28 -0.28
C LEU A 241 -13.87 -0.46 1.23
N LEU A 242 -12.93 0.17 1.93
CA LEU A 242 -12.78 -0.06 3.37
C LEU A 242 -14.03 0.33 4.17
N PRO A 243 -14.71 1.47 3.92
CA PRO A 243 -15.98 1.77 4.55
C PRO A 243 -17.07 0.74 4.27
N ILE A 244 -17.17 0.28 3.00
CA ILE A 244 -18.17 -0.71 2.56
C ILE A 244 -17.92 -2.05 3.28
N VAL A 245 -16.67 -2.50 3.30
CA VAL A 245 -16.27 -3.77 3.93
C VAL A 245 -16.52 -3.75 5.43
N LEU A 246 -16.18 -2.66 6.12
CA LEU A 246 -16.42 -2.53 7.55
C LEU A 246 -17.91 -2.51 7.86
N HIS A 247 -18.68 -1.78 7.06
CA HIS A 247 -20.12 -1.73 7.23
C HIS A 247 -20.76 -3.11 7.01
N ALA A 248 -20.43 -3.79 5.91
CA ALA A 248 -20.91 -5.14 5.61
C ALA A 248 -20.45 -6.16 6.67
N GLY A 249 -19.21 -6.05 7.14
CA GLY A 249 -18.67 -6.89 8.22
C GLY A 249 -19.46 -6.76 9.52
N LEU A 250 -19.84 -5.53 9.91
CA LEU A 250 -20.65 -5.24 11.10
C LEU A 250 -22.05 -5.85 11.03
N GLN A 251 -22.65 -5.94 9.85
CA GLN A 251 -23.98 -6.57 9.67
C GLN A 251 -23.93 -8.09 9.89
N ILE A 252 -22.76 -8.71 9.72
CA ILE A 252 -22.58 -10.17 9.83
C ILE A 252 -22.14 -10.54 11.24
N ASN A 253 -21.13 -9.85 11.77
CA ASN A 253 -20.60 -10.08 13.10
C ASN A 253 -20.00 -8.78 13.66
N THR A 254 -20.39 -8.44 14.89
CA THR A 254 -19.93 -7.24 15.59
C THR A 254 -18.62 -7.44 16.37
N GLU A 255 -18.05 -8.65 16.37
CA GLU A 255 -16.78 -8.92 17.03
C GLU A 255 -15.64 -8.16 16.38
N GLN A 256 -14.82 -7.51 17.21
CA GLN A 256 -13.66 -6.74 16.74
C GLN A 256 -12.69 -7.58 15.92
N SER A 257 -12.41 -8.81 16.35
CA SER A 257 -11.51 -9.76 15.64
C SER A 257 -11.98 -10.06 14.22
N TRP A 258 -13.29 -10.19 14.04
CA TRP A 258 -13.91 -10.38 12.74
C TRP A 258 -13.76 -9.16 11.82
N LEU A 259 -14.00 -7.97 12.35
CA LEU A 259 -13.86 -6.72 11.59
C LEU A 259 -12.42 -6.46 11.19
N VAL A 260 -11.46 -6.75 12.07
CA VAL A 260 -10.03 -6.70 11.79
C VAL A 260 -9.69 -7.64 10.63
N LEU A 261 -10.21 -8.88 10.63
CA LEU A 261 -10.01 -9.83 9.55
C LEU A 261 -10.59 -9.34 8.22
N CYS A 262 -11.83 -8.81 8.23
CA CYS A 262 -12.46 -8.24 7.04
C CYS A 262 -11.68 -7.04 6.49
N GLY A 263 -11.26 -6.11 7.35
CA GLY A 263 -10.43 -4.98 6.98
C GLY A 263 -9.07 -5.40 6.40
N ALA A 264 -8.41 -6.36 7.02
CA ALA A 264 -7.14 -6.91 6.54
C ALA A 264 -7.29 -7.62 5.19
N ALA A 265 -8.39 -8.34 4.98
CA ALA A 265 -8.69 -8.98 3.70
C ALA A 265 -8.87 -7.94 2.59
N ALA A 266 -9.61 -6.86 2.86
CA ALA A 266 -9.78 -5.76 1.89
C ALA A 266 -8.45 -5.07 1.57
N ILE A 267 -7.67 -4.72 2.58
CA ILE A 267 -6.35 -4.10 2.42
C ILE A 267 -5.42 -5.02 1.61
N SER A 268 -5.35 -6.31 1.96
CA SER A 268 -4.57 -7.31 1.22
C SER A 268 -5.01 -7.43 -0.25
N GLY A 269 -6.32 -7.37 -0.51
CA GLY A 269 -6.86 -7.39 -1.87
C GLY A 269 -6.44 -6.17 -2.67
N VAL A 270 -6.48 -4.98 -2.08
CA VAL A 270 -6.01 -3.75 -2.74
C VAL A 270 -4.53 -3.85 -3.10
N VAL A 271 -3.69 -4.43 -2.22
CA VAL A 271 -2.26 -4.65 -2.52
C VAL A 271 -2.07 -5.56 -3.73
N LEU A 272 -2.83 -6.66 -3.78
CA LEU A 272 -2.83 -7.57 -4.93
C LEU A 272 -3.22 -6.84 -6.22
N GLY A 273 -4.34 -6.11 -6.18
CA GLY A 273 -4.86 -5.40 -7.36
C GLY A 273 -3.90 -4.35 -7.89
N ASP A 274 -3.27 -3.58 -6.99
CA ASP A 274 -2.24 -2.60 -7.34
C ASP A 274 -1.03 -3.25 -8.06
N GLN A 275 -0.58 -4.41 -7.58
CA GLN A 275 0.57 -5.10 -8.16
C GLN A 275 0.31 -5.69 -9.56
N ILE A 276 -0.92 -6.10 -9.87
CA ILE A 276 -1.26 -6.64 -11.20
C ILE A 276 -1.69 -5.57 -12.18
N SER A 277 -2.00 -4.37 -11.72
CA SER A 277 -2.50 -3.28 -12.56
C SER A 277 -1.39 -2.61 -13.36
N PRO A 278 -1.43 -2.64 -14.70
CA PRO A 278 -0.47 -1.91 -15.51
C PRO A 278 -0.68 -0.39 -15.48
N ILE A 279 -1.83 0.07 -15.01
CA ILE A 279 -2.17 1.50 -14.87
C ILE A 279 -1.91 2.03 -13.45
N SER A 280 -1.40 1.18 -12.56
CA SER A 280 -1.02 1.61 -11.21
C SER A 280 0.16 2.59 -11.23
N ASP A 281 0.08 3.60 -10.37
CA ASP A 281 1.13 4.61 -10.21
C ASP A 281 2.50 3.95 -9.95
N LEU A 282 2.54 2.94 -9.09
CA LEU A 282 3.78 2.22 -8.77
C LEU A 282 4.29 1.39 -9.95
N SER A 283 3.39 0.75 -10.72
CA SER A 283 3.76 0.02 -11.93
C SER A 283 4.32 0.96 -12.99
N ILE A 284 3.72 2.13 -13.20
CA ILE A 284 4.18 3.15 -14.15
C ILE A 284 5.55 3.69 -13.73
N LEU A 285 5.72 4.06 -12.45
CA LEU A 285 6.99 4.58 -11.93
C LEU A 285 8.11 3.54 -12.05
N THR A 286 7.85 2.30 -11.67
CA THR A 286 8.83 1.21 -11.75
C THR A 286 9.19 0.90 -13.20
N ALA A 287 8.20 0.77 -14.09
CA ALA A 287 8.43 0.52 -15.51
C ALA A 287 9.25 1.64 -16.16
N SER A 288 8.92 2.90 -15.84
CA SER A 288 9.65 4.08 -16.34
C SER A 288 11.12 4.07 -15.88
N SER A 289 11.38 3.68 -14.63
CA SER A 289 12.76 3.61 -14.10
C SER A 289 13.59 2.50 -14.74
N LEU A 290 12.91 1.43 -15.22
CA LEU A 290 13.54 0.29 -15.89
C LEU A 290 13.59 0.45 -17.43
N GLY A 291 12.98 1.52 -17.99
CA GLY A 291 12.91 1.73 -19.44
C GLY A 291 12.01 0.72 -20.18
N ILE A 292 11.04 0.09 -19.50
CA ILE A 292 10.10 -0.88 -20.06
C ILE A 292 8.67 -0.34 -20.02
N SER A 293 7.74 -0.97 -20.75
CA SER A 293 6.34 -0.58 -20.68
C SER A 293 5.68 -1.09 -19.39
N PRO A 294 4.69 -0.37 -18.81
CA PRO A 294 3.97 -0.83 -17.62
C PRO A 294 3.28 -2.19 -17.81
N VAL A 295 2.76 -2.46 -19.00
CA VAL A 295 2.16 -3.77 -19.35
C VAL A 295 3.20 -4.88 -19.30
N GLN A 296 4.40 -4.64 -19.85
CA GLN A 296 5.51 -5.60 -19.79
C GLN A 296 5.93 -5.84 -18.34
N HIS A 297 6.04 -4.78 -17.53
CA HIS A 297 6.35 -4.90 -16.11
C HIS A 297 5.30 -5.75 -15.37
N ALA A 298 4.01 -5.47 -15.53
CA ALA A 298 2.93 -6.24 -14.90
C ALA A 298 2.96 -7.71 -15.37
N SER A 299 3.17 -7.97 -16.67
CA SER A 299 3.21 -9.34 -17.21
C SER A 299 4.35 -10.20 -16.65
N THR A 300 5.51 -9.60 -16.34
CA THR A 300 6.65 -10.33 -15.75
C THR A 300 6.38 -10.75 -14.30
N GLN A 301 5.53 -10.02 -13.58
CA GLN A 301 5.22 -10.30 -12.17
C GLN A 301 4.02 -11.23 -11.99
N ILE A 302 3.14 -11.37 -12.99
CA ILE A 302 1.84 -12.02 -12.85
C ILE A 302 1.91 -13.43 -12.26
N LEU A 303 2.96 -14.17 -12.59
CA LEU A 303 3.14 -15.53 -12.12
C LEU A 303 3.48 -15.58 -10.61
N LEU A 304 4.38 -14.70 -10.15
CA LEU A 304 4.73 -14.58 -8.73
C LEU A 304 3.55 -14.07 -7.92
N VAL A 305 2.86 -13.06 -8.45
CA VAL A 305 1.65 -12.52 -7.84
C VAL A 305 0.56 -13.57 -7.71
N ALA A 306 0.37 -14.42 -8.73
CA ALA A 306 -0.60 -15.52 -8.69
C ALA A 306 -0.28 -16.55 -7.60
N VAL A 307 1.00 -16.91 -7.44
CA VAL A 307 1.45 -17.81 -6.37
C VAL A 307 1.07 -17.24 -4.99
N THR A 308 1.43 -15.99 -4.75
CA THR A 308 1.11 -15.31 -3.49
C THR A 308 -0.41 -15.14 -3.29
N ALA A 309 -1.15 -14.79 -4.35
CA ALA A 309 -2.60 -14.61 -4.29
C ALA A 309 -3.33 -15.90 -3.92
N LEU A 310 -2.94 -17.04 -4.52
CA LEU A 310 -3.52 -18.36 -4.20
C LEU A 310 -3.21 -18.76 -2.76
N SER A 311 -2.00 -18.51 -2.29
CA SER A 311 -1.61 -18.78 -0.91
C SER A 311 -2.39 -17.91 0.09
N ALA A 312 -2.56 -16.61 -0.22
CA ALA A 312 -3.36 -15.70 0.61
C ALA A 312 -4.84 -16.04 0.61
N LEU A 313 -5.40 -16.42 -0.54
CA LEU A 313 -6.79 -16.93 -0.64
C LEU A 313 -7.03 -18.10 0.29
N LEU A 314 -6.16 -19.12 0.25
CA LEU A 314 -6.23 -20.25 1.18
C LEU A 314 -6.18 -19.78 2.63
N GLY A 315 -5.30 -18.81 2.94
CA GLY A 315 -5.19 -18.26 4.27
C GLY A 315 -6.47 -17.58 4.76
N PHE A 316 -7.13 -16.78 3.90
CA PHE A 316 -8.41 -16.16 4.26
C PHE A 316 -9.54 -17.17 4.42
N VAL A 317 -9.54 -18.27 3.66
CA VAL A 317 -10.47 -19.40 3.90
C VAL A 317 -10.23 -19.99 5.28
N LEU A 318 -8.98 -20.31 5.63
CA LEU A 318 -8.62 -20.90 6.91
C LEU A 318 -8.94 -19.98 8.10
N LEU A 319 -8.65 -18.68 8.00
CA LEU A 319 -9.03 -17.70 9.03
C LEU A 319 -10.54 -17.56 9.15
N GLY A 320 -11.26 -17.59 8.04
CA GLY A 320 -12.72 -17.49 8.03
C GLY A 320 -13.42 -18.67 8.71
N ILE A 321 -12.82 -19.86 8.69
CA ILE A 321 -13.32 -21.05 9.43
C ILE A 321 -12.78 -21.11 10.87
N GLY A 322 -12.10 -20.06 11.35
CA GLY A 322 -11.68 -19.91 12.73
C GLY A 322 -10.35 -20.60 13.10
N GLN A 323 -9.49 -20.88 12.12
CA GLN A 323 -8.15 -21.43 12.41
C GLN A 323 -7.24 -20.35 13.03
N SER A 324 -6.30 -20.77 13.88
CA SER A 324 -5.38 -19.84 14.52
C SER A 324 -4.43 -19.18 13.52
N LEU A 325 -4.15 -17.90 13.69
CA LEU A 325 -3.31 -17.10 12.80
C LEU A 325 -1.93 -17.73 12.56
N LEU A 326 -1.27 -18.23 13.60
CA LEU A 326 0.06 -18.84 13.50
C LEU A 326 0.04 -20.09 12.61
N LEU A 327 -0.99 -20.93 12.77
CA LEU A 327 -1.16 -22.12 11.93
C LEU A 327 -1.41 -21.72 10.47
N VAL A 328 -2.24 -20.70 10.24
CA VAL A 328 -2.53 -20.20 8.89
C VAL A 328 -1.28 -19.64 8.22
N ILE A 329 -0.49 -18.83 8.90
CA ILE A 329 0.78 -18.31 8.37
C ILE A 329 1.71 -19.48 8.00
N GLY A 330 1.83 -20.50 8.86
CA GLY A 330 2.68 -21.66 8.58
C GLY A 330 2.23 -22.43 7.34
N ILE A 331 0.92 -22.69 7.20
CA ILE A 331 0.34 -23.41 6.05
C ILE A 331 0.51 -22.58 4.77
N THR A 332 0.18 -21.30 4.80
CA THR A 332 0.24 -20.44 3.61
C THR A 332 1.67 -20.24 3.12
N LEU A 333 2.65 -20.13 4.02
CA LEU A 333 4.07 -20.09 3.65
C LEU A 333 4.53 -21.42 3.01
N LEU A 334 4.10 -22.55 3.54
CA LEU A 334 4.39 -23.87 2.96
C LEU A 334 3.81 -24.00 1.55
N VAL A 335 2.57 -23.60 1.37
CA VAL A 335 1.90 -23.58 0.05
C VAL A 335 2.61 -22.65 -0.92
N GLU A 336 2.96 -21.45 -0.48
CA GLU A 336 3.69 -20.48 -1.30
C GLU A 336 5.05 -21.04 -1.76
N LEU A 337 5.82 -21.63 -0.85
CA LEU A 337 7.09 -22.29 -1.17
C LEU A 337 6.95 -23.44 -2.16
N THR A 338 5.91 -24.25 -2.00
CA THR A 338 5.67 -25.37 -2.92
C THR A 338 5.24 -24.89 -4.29
N LEU A 339 4.34 -23.92 -4.37
CA LEU A 339 3.92 -23.31 -5.63
C LEU A 339 5.10 -22.59 -6.32
N PHE A 340 5.90 -21.85 -5.58
CA PHE A 340 7.10 -21.20 -6.11
C PHE A 340 8.08 -22.22 -6.70
N ARG A 341 8.33 -23.33 -6.02
CA ARG A 341 9.18 -24.41 -6.55
C ARG A 341 8.63 -25.01 -7.85
N LEU A 342 7.33 -25.26 -7.92
CA LEU A 342 6.69 -25.80 -9.13
C LEU A 342 6.83 -24.84 -10.31
N VAL A 343 6.60 -23.56 -10.09
CA VAL A 343 6.67 -22.52 -11.11
C VAL A 343 8.11 -22.26 -11.60
N THR A 344 9.11 -22.45 -10.74
CA THR A 344 10.53 -22.27 -11.12
C THR A 344 11.20 -23.55 -11.66
N GLN A 345 10.54 -24.67 -11.62
CA GLN A 345 10.99 -25.94 -12.21
C GLN A 345 10.46 -26.17 -13.63
N ALA A 346 9.37 -25.46 -13.98
CA ALA A 346 8.75 -25.50 -15.32
C ALA A 346 9.43 -24.50 -16.25
#